data_5dbae854245898834915793f7a9434f4
#
_entry.id   5dbae854245898834915793f7a9434f4
#
_cell.length_a   1.000
_cell.length_b   1.000
_cell.length_c   1.000
_cell.angle_alpha   90.00
_cell.angle_beta   90.00
_cell.angle_gamma   90.00
#
_symmetry.space_group_name_H-M   'P 1'
#
loop_
_entity.id
_entity.type
_entity.pdbx_description
1 polymer ?
#
loop_
_entity_poly.entity_id
_entity_poly.type
_entity_poly.pdbx_seq_one_letter_code
_entity_poly.pdbx_strand_id
1 'polypeptide(L)'
;ITTYLSMKAPVFIAPAMDLDMYKHPSTQANMKTLLGYGNHIIEPEVGFLASGLEGKGRMEEPDIIVECLDRFFDEQAQQISETDETATEACKEKASDKLDLKGKKIMITAGPTYEKIDPVRFIGNYSSGKMGFALAEECCRRGAEVTLVAGPVSLSCSEAIHRIDVESCEEMYQAATQAFASTDAAILCAAVADFKPSEIADRKIKR
;
A
#
# COMPACT_ATOMS: atom_id res chain seq x y z
N ILE A 1 -3.18 13.71 -3.60
CA ILE A 1 -3.89 13.86 -4.89
C ILE A 1 -2.90 14.12 -6.01
N THR A 2 -1.97 15.07 -5.88
CA THR A 2 -1.02 15.45 -6.93
C THR A 2 -0.16 14.24 -7.38
N THR A 3 0.36 13.47 -6.43
CA THR A 3 1.13 12.25 -6.70
C THR A 3 0.31 11.27 -7.53
N TYR A 4 -0.91 10.99 -7.09
CA TYR A 4 -1.82 10.08 -7.80
C TYR A 4 -2.09 10.55 -9.24
N LEU A 5 -2.34 11.84 -9.46
CA LEU A 5 -2.63 12.39 -10.79
C LEU A 5 -1.41 12.41 -11.74
N SER A 6 -0.20 12.34 -11.20
CA SER A 6 1.05 12.28 -11.98
C SER A 6 1.57 10.87 -12.21
N MET A 7 0.90 9.85 -11.67
CA MET A 7 1.31 8.45 -11.78
C MET A 7 1.16 7.93 -13.21
N LYS A 8 2.22 7.28 -13.69
CA LYS A 8 2.22 6.52 -14.96
C LYS A 8 2.17 5.02 -14.72
N ALA A 9 2.50 4.56 -13.51
CA ALA A 9 2.45 3.15 -13.14
C ALA A 9 1.03 2.72 -12.77
N PRO A 10 0.69 1.44 -12.90
CA PRO A 10 -0.56 0.88 -12.40
C PRO A 10 -0.75 1.13 -10.90
N VAL A 11 -1.96 1.46 -10.49
CA VAL A 11 -2.31 1.71 -9.09
C VAL A 11 -3.21 0.62 -8.59
N PHE A 12 -2.79 -0.03 -7.50
CA PHE A 12 -3.58 -1.00 -6.76
C PHE A 12 -4.05 -0.40 -5.44
N ILE A 13 -5.30 -0.65 -5.09
CA ILE A 13 -5.94 -0.14 -3.89
C ILE A 13 -6.53 -1.33 -3.14
N ALA A 14 -6.03 -1.61 -1.93
CA ALA A 14 -6.57 -2.60 -1.00
C ALA A 14 -7.30 -1.86 0.13
N PRO A 15 -8.62 -1.66 0.05
CA PRO A 15 -9.35 -0.88 1.03
C PRO A 15 -9.51 -1.64 2.36
N ALA A 16 -9.42 -0.87 3.46
CA ALA A 16 -9.78 -1.34 4.80
C ALA A 16 -10.68 -0.30 5.45
N MET A 17 -11.91 -0.66 5.83
CA MET A 17 -12.84 0.24 6.47
C MET A 17 -13.95 -0.51 7.18
N ASP A 18 -14.72 0.19 8.01
CA ASP A 18 -15.88 -0.39 8.68
C ASP A 18 -16.97 -0.80 7.67
N LEU A 19 -17.79 -1.77 8.06
CA LEU A 19 -18.87 -2.35 7.25
C LEU A 19 -19.81 -1.28 6.68
N ASP A 20 -20.23 -0.33 7.52
CA ASP A 20 -21.15 0.72 7.11
C ASP A 20 -20.47 1.73 6.18
N MET A 21 -19.19 2.03 6.41
CA MET A 21 -18.38 2.85 5.51
C MET A 21 -18.21 2.18 4.15
N TYR A 22 -17.95 0.87 4.12
CA TYR A 22 -17.80 0.13 2.87
C TYR A 22 -19.10 0.12 2.05
N LYS A 23 -20.26 -0.07 2.72
CA LYS A 23 -21.59 -0.07 2.07
C LYS A 23 -22.08 1.32 1.70
N HIS A 24 -21.47 2.37 2.23
CA HIS A 24 -21.96 3.73 2.00
C HIS A 24 -21.97 4.09 0.52
N PRO A 25 -23.05 4.68 -0.03
CA PRO A 25 -23.15 4.99 -1.45
C PRO A 25 -22.00 5.87 -1.99
N SER A 26 -21.48 6.81 -1.20
CA SER A 26 -20.32 7.63 -1.59
C SER A 26 -19.07 6.79 -1.76
N THR A 27 -18.82 5.83 -0.85
CA THR A 27 -17.66 4.93 -0.94
C THR A 27 -17.74 4.08 -2.19
N GLN A 28 -18.90 3.48 -2.45
CA GLN A 28 -19.14 2.68 -3.64
C GLN A 28 -19.00 3.50 -4.93
N ALA A 29 -19.50 4.73 -4.93
CA ALA A 29 -19.34 5.64 -6.07
C ALA A 29 -17.87 6.02 -6.31
N ASN A 30 -17.11 6.30 -5.24
CA ASN A 30 -15.69 6.62 -5.33
C ASN A 30 -14.88 5.43 -5.85
N MET A 31 -15.14 4.22 -5.35
CA MET A 31 -14.48 2.99 -5.83
C MET A 31 -14.75 2.76 -7.31
N LYS A 32 -16.02 2.93 -7.74
CA LYS A 32 -16.39 2.83 -9.15
C LYS A 32 -15.68 3.88 -10.02
N THR A 33 -15.53 5.09 -9.51
CA THR A 33 -14.81 6.17 -10.20
C THR A 33 -13.33 5.83 -10.34
N LEU A 34 -12.69 5.30 -9.29
CA LEU A 34 -11.29 4.87 -9.32
C LEU A 34 -11.06 3.74 -10.31
N LEU A 35 -11.96 2.75 -10.36
CA LEU A 35 -11.95 1.70 -11.38
C LEU A 35 -12.08 2.30 -12.79
N GLY A 36 -12.95 3.28 -12.98
CA GLY A 36 -13.12 3.98 -14.25
C GLY A 36 -11.87 4.76 -14.70
N TYR A 37 -10.98 5.10 -13.79
CA TYR A 37 -9.67 5.71 -14.09
C TYR A 37 -8.57 4.69 -14.36
N GLY A 38 -8.89 3.40 -14.41
CA GLY A 38 -7.93 2.34 -14.67
C GLY A 38 -7.15 1.86 -13.45
N ASN A 39 -7.61 2.20 -12.23
CA ASN A 39 -7.01 1.65 -11.02
C ASN A 39 -7.54 0.24 -10.75
N HIS A 40 -6.75 -0.56 -10.05
CA HIS A 40 -7.10 -1.91 -9.64
C HIS A 40 -7.51 -1.90 -8.17
N ILE A 41 -8.73 -2.37 -7.87
CA ILE A 41 -9.21 -2.50 -6.50
C ILE A 41 -9.13 -3.97 -6.10
N ILE A 42 -8.38 -4.25 -5.03
CA ILE A 42 -8.36 -5.55 -4.39
C ILE A 42 -9.50 -5.56 -3.39
N GLU A 43 -10.48 -6.44 -3.61
CA GLU A 43 -11.69 -6.49 -2.79
C GLU A 43 -11.35 -6.84 -1.34
N PRO A 44 -11.95 -6.13 -0.35
CA PRO A 44 -11.73 -6.45 1.05
C PRO A 44 -12.35 -7.79 1.43
N GLU A 45 -11.70 -8.48 2.36
CA GLU A 45 -12.16 -9.74 2.94
C GLU A 45 -13.32 -9.54 3.93
N VAL A 46 -14.03 -10.64 4.21
CA VAL A 46 -15.02 -10.73 5.30
C VAL A 46 -14.32 -11.19 6.57
N GLY A 47 -14.40 -10.39 7.64
CA GLY A 47 -13.79 -10.74 8.92
C GLY A 47 -14.10 -9.73 10.01
N PHE A 48 -13.40 -9.86 11.14
CA PHE A 48 -13.52 -8.93 12.26
C PHE A 48 -12.91 -7.57 11.90
N LEU A 49 -13.66 -6.51 12.17
CA LEU A 49 -13.30 -5.13 11.92
C LEU A 49 -12.85 -4.45 13.23
N ALA A 50 -12.17 -3.31 13.12
CA ALA A 50 -11.71 -2.56 14.29
C ALA A 50 -12.85 -2.09 15.20
N SER A 51 -14.07 -1.93 14.67
CA SER A 51 -15.30 -1.64 15.43
C SER A 51 -15.82 -2.81 16.25
N GLY A 52 -15.26 -4.01 16.11
CA GLY A 52 -15.77 -5.24 16.74
C GLY A 52 -16.92 -5.90 15.98
N LEU A 53 -17.32 -5.35 14.84
CA LEU A 53 -18.29 -5.97 13.94
C LEU A 53 -17.62 -7.00 13.03
N GLU A 54 -18.40 -7.92 12.51
CA GLU A 54 -17.94 -8.91 11.51
C GLU A 54 -18.62 -8.61 10.17
N GLY A 55 -17.82 -8.49 9.10
CA GLY A 55 -18.35 -8.20 7.78
C GLY A 55 -17.28 -7.86 6.75
N LYS A 56 -17.73 -7.53 5.53
CA LYS A 56 -16.86 -7.13 4.42
C LYS A 56 -16.30 -5.73 4.68
N GLY A 57 -14.98 -5.61 4.77
CA GLY A 57 -14.29 -4.35 5.04
C GLY A 57 -12.90 -4.54 5.62
N ARG A 58 -12.52 -5.79 5.96
CA ARG A 58 -11.16 -6.14 6.37
C ARG A 58 -10.25 -6.11 5.13
N MET A 59 -9.04 -5.53 5.27
CA MET A 59 -8.04 -5.60 4.22
C MET A 59 -7.72 -7.05 3.89
N GLU A 60 -7.55 -7.36 2.62
CA GLU A 60 -7.15 -8.68 2.14
C GLU A 60 -5.77 -9.10 2.71
N GLU A 61 -5.52 -10.38 2.82
CA GLU A 61 -4.27 -10.92 3.35
C GLU A 61 -3.06 -10.59 2.42
N PRO A 62 -1.85 -10.38 2.98
CA PRO A 62 -0.69 -9.92 2.21
C PRO A 62 -0.31 -10.81 1.04
N ASP A 63 -0.40 -12.13 1.21
CA ASP A 63 -0.10 -13.12 0.18
C ASP A 63 -1.09 -13.01 -1.00
N ILE A 64 -2.37 -12.84 -0.73
CA ILE A 64 -3.41 -12.66 -1.76
C ILE A 64 -3.21 -11.33 -2.50
N ILE A 65 -2.85 -10.25 -1.77
CA ILE A 65 -2.55 -8.96 -2.41
C ILE A 65 -1.37 -9.12 -3.38
N VAL A 66 -0.32 -9.84 -2.98
CA VAL A 66 0.84 -10.07 -3.84
C VAL A 66 0.51 -10.98 -5.02
N GLU A 67 -0.34 -11.99 -4.83
CA GLU A 67 -0.87 -12.80 -5.95
C GLU A 67 -1.65 -11.98 -6.98
N CYS A 68 -2.41 -10.97 -6.53
CA CYS A 68 -3.10 -10.06 -7.45
C CYS A 68 -2.12 -9.25 -8.31
N LEU A 69 -1.00 -8.79 -7.71
CA LEU A 69 0.06 -8.09 -8.45
C LEU A 69 0.73 -9.01 -9.47
N ASP A 70 1.06 -10.23 -9.06
CA ASP A 70 1.70 -11.23 -9.90
C ASP A 70 0.85 -11.54 -11.14
N ARG A 71 -0.42 -11.85 -10.93
CA ARG A 71 -1.37 -12.09 -12.03
C ARG A 71 -1.43 -10.92 -13.01
N PHE A 72 -1.45 -9.71 -12.51
CA PHE A 72 -1.44 -8.52 -13.36
C PHE A 72 -0.18 -8.42 -14.23
N PHE A 73 1.00 -8.71 -13.68
CA PHE A 73 2.23 -8.69 -14.46
C PHE A 73 2.29 -9.85 -15.47
N ASP A 74 1.75 -11.01 -15.12
CA ASP A 74 1.65 -12.14 -16.05
C ASP A 74 0.70 -11.83 -17.22
N GLU A 75 -0.46 -11.22 -16.95
CA GLU A 75 -1.41 -10.80 -17.99
C GLU A 75 -0.80 -9.74 -18.92
N GLN A 76 -0.03 -8.78 -18.39
CA GLN A 76 0.70 -7.82 -19.21
C GLN A 76 1.79 -8.48 -20.06
N ALA A 77 2.51 -9.44 -19.51
CA ALA A 77 3.53 -10.18 -20.24
C ALA A 77 2.91 -11.01 -21.38
N GLN A 78 1.73 -11.58 -21.16
CA GLN A 78 0.98 -12.33 -22.20
C GLN A 78 0.45 -11.40 -23.31
N GLN A 79 -0.06 -10.21 -22.98
CA GLN A 79 -0.49 -9.24 -24.00
C GLN A 79 0.64 -8.74 -24.88
N ILE A 80 1.88 -8.73 -24.38
CA ILE A 80 3.08 -8.40 -25.17
C ILE A 80 3.49 -9.60 -26.05
N SER A 81 3.18 -10.83 -25.62
CA SER A 81 3.54 -12.07 -26.33
C SER A 81 2.46 -12.55 -27.33
N GLU A 82 1.26 -12.02 -27.32
CA GLU A 82 0.22 -12.34 -28.34
C GLU A 82 0.50 -11.80 -29.75
N THR A 83 1.66 -11.15 -29.94
CA THR A 83 2.22 -10.96 -31.27
C THR A 83 3.09 -12.12 -31.76
N ASP A 84 3.34 -13.14 -30.95
CA ASP A 84 4.02 -14.38 -31.34
C ASP A 84 3.38 -15.61 -30.66
N GLU A 85 3.01 -16.57 -31.50
CA GLU A 85 2.14 -17.72 -31.25
C GLU A 85 2.56 -18.69 -30.15
N THR A 86 1.50 -19.24 -29.49
CA THR A 86 1.38 -20.58 -28.88
C THR A 86 2.23 -20.95 -27.66
N ALA A 87 1.55 -21.16 -26.53
CA ALA A 87 1.63 -22.42 -25.76
C ALA A 87 0.80 -22.41 -24.45
N THR A 88 -0.11 -23.34 -24.42
CA THR A 88 -0.75 -24.22 -23.43
C THR A 88 -0.34 -24.17 -21.96
N GLU A 89 -1.42 -24.17 -21.13
CA GLU A 89 -1.68 -24.91 -19.87
C GLU A 89 -0.52 -25.18 -18.91
N ALA A 90 -0.59 -24.53 -17.73
CA ALA A 90 -0.48 -25.16 -16.40
C ALA A 90 -0.61 -24.12 -15.29
N CYS A 91 -1.79 -23.96 -14.76
CA CYS A 91 -1.99 -23.27 -13.48
C CYS A 91 -2.65 -24.21 -12.49
N LYS A 92 -1.86 -24.74 -11.57
CA LYS A 92 -2.19 -25.10 -10.19
C LYS A 92 -0.98 -25.79 -9.56
N GLU A 93 -0.05 -25.01 -9.02
CA GLU A 93 0.84 -25.54 -7.99
C GLU A 93 1.08 -24.48 -6.91
N LYS A 94 1.06 -24.98 -5.69
CA LYS A 94 1.14 -24.32 -4.38
C LYS A 94 2.26 -23.30 -4.30
N ALA A 95 2.03 -22.27 -3.47
CA ALA A 95 3.02 -21.31 -2.99
C ALA A 95 4.34 -21.98 -2.61
N SER A 96 5.28 -22.04 -3.55
CA SER A 96 6.64 -22.53 -3.34
C SER A 96 7.57 -21.61 -4.11
N ASP A 97 8.49 -20.96 -3.41
CA ASP A 97 9.75 -20.35 -3.85
C ASP A 97 9.84 -19.77 -5.29
N LYS A 98 8.74 -19.31 -5.86
CA LYS A 98 8.73 -18.66 -7.16
C LYS A 98 9.26 -17.23 -6.99
N LEU A 99 10.32 -16.91 -7.72
CA LEU A 99 10.83 -15.54 -7.88
C LEU A 99 10.06 -14.82 -9.01
N ASP A 100 8.75 -14.85 -8.94
CA ASP A 100 7.82 -14.34 -9.95
C ASP A 100 7.78 -12.79 -10.02
N LEU A 101 8.19 -12.10 -8.97
CA LEU A 101 8.40 -10.66 -8.95
C LEU A 101 9.86 -10.25 -9.23
N LYS A 102 10.70 -11.18 -9.73
CA LYS A 102 12.12 -10.89 -9.99
C LYS A 102 12.29 -9.76 -11.00
N GLY A 103 13.09 -8.76 -10.62
CA GLY A 103 13.37 -7.59 -11.44
C GLY A 103 12.28 -6.53 -11.45
N LYS A 104 11.20 -6.73 -10.69
CA LYS A 104 10.17 -5.70 -10.46
C LYS A 104 10.58 -4.79 -9.31
N LYS A 105 10.36 -3.49 -9.47
CA LYS A 105 10.58 -2.47 -8.44
C LYS A 105 9.25 -2.08 -7.82
N ILE A 106 9.10 -2.33 -6.53
CA ILE A 106 7.84 -2.11 -5.80
C ILE A 106 8.09 -1.13 -4.65
N MET A 107 7.32 -0.04 -4.63
CA MET A 107 7.31 0.90 -3.52
C MET A 107 6.12 0.62 -2.61
N ILE A 108 6.34 0.62 -1.30
CA ILE A 108 5.29 0.38 -0.31
C ILE A 108 5.36 1.49 0.74
N THR A 109 4.20 2.11 1.07
CA THR A 109 4.11 3.00 2.23
C THR A 109 3.50 2.24 3.41
N ALA A 110 4.03 2.41 4.63
CA ALA A 110 3.58 1.68 5.81
C ALA A 110 3.61 2.53 7.09
N GLY A 111 2.82 2.14 8.07
CA GLY A 111 2.79 2.80 9.38
C GLY A 111 1.98 4.09 9.42
N PRO A 112 1.94 4.76 10.58
CA PRO A 112 1.28 6.05 10.75
C PRO A 112 2.16 7.19 10.28
N THR A 113 1.60 8.41 10.19
CA THR A 113 2.36 9.65 10.24
C THR A 113 2.03 10.42 11.50
N TYR A 114 2.98 11.21 12.00
CA TYR A 114 2.84 12.04 13.19
C TYR A 114 3.00 13.51 12.85
N GLU A 115 1.93 14.27 13.04
CA GLU A 115 1.91 15.71 12.81
C GLU A 115 2.14 16.44 14.13
N LYS A 116 3.31 17.02 14.32
CA LYS A 116 3.71 17.67 15.58
C LYS A 116 2.82 18.87 15.89
N ILE A 117 2.31 18.93 17.12
CA ILE A 117 1.66 20.10 17.71
C ILE A 117 2.70 20.94 18.45
N ASP A 118 3.55 20.29 19.22
CA ASP A 118 4.65 20.87 20.00
C ASP A 118 5.73 19.78 20.25
N PRO A 119 6.85 20.05 20.94
CA PRO A 119 7.89 19.06 21.18
C PRO A 119 7.43 17.78 21.92
N VAL A 120 6.21 17.75 22.45
CA VAL A 120 5.71 16.65 23.30
C VAL A 120 4.50 15.95 22.70
N ARG A 121 3.70 16.64 21.87
CA ARG A 121 2.40 16.16 21.38
C ARG A 121 2.33 16.19 19.87
N PHE A 122 1.62 15.22 19.34
CA PHE A 122 1.37 15.10 17.89
C PHE A 122 -0.07 14.59 17.64
N ILE A 123 -0.53 14.74 16.42
CA ILE A 123 -1.72 14.09 15.85
C ILE A 123 -1.22 12.91 15.03
N GLY A 124 -1.86 11.77 15.14
CA GLY A 124 -1.50 10.58 14.37
C GLY A 124 -2.49 9.44 14.57
N ASN A 125 -2.37 8.42 13.78
CA ASN A 125 -3.23 7.24 13.80
C ASN A 125 -2.59 6.07 14.59
N TYR A 126 -3.41 5.23 15.21
CA TYR A 126 -2.96 3.99 15.85
C TYR A 126 -2.68 2.91 14.80
N SER A 127 -1.65 3.11 13.99
CA SER A 127 -1.22 2.10 13.02
C SER A 127 0.05 1.42 13.50
N SER A 128 0.08 0.10 13.46
CA SER A 128 1.28 -0.68 13.77
C SER A 128 2.21 -0.86 12.58
N GLY A 129 1.76 -0.59 11.36
CA GLY A 129 2.51 -0.82 10.13
C GLY A 129 2.61 -2.27 9.70
N LYS A 130 2.09 -3.24 10.47
CA LYS A 130 2.29 -4.68 10.24
C LYS A 130 1.94 -5.13 8.83
N MET A 131 0.82 -4.65 8.26
CA MET A 131 0.40 -5.02 6.92
C MET A 131 1.42 -4.60 5.86
N GLY A 132 1.83 -3.33 5.86
CA GLY A 132 2.79 -2.83 4.87
C GLY A 132 4.17 -3.52 4.99
N PHE A 133 4.59 -3.84 6.21
CA PHE A 133 5.83 -4.62 6.42
C PHE A 133 5.68 -6.05 5.92
N ALA A 134 4.55 -6.72 6.17
CA ALA A 134 4.29 -8.07 5.68
C ALA A 134 4.27 -8.11 4.14
N LEU A 135 3.64 -7.13 3.50
CA LEU A 135 3.65 -6.98 2.04
C LEU A 135 5.07 -6.76 1.50
N ALA A 136 5.89 -5.94 2.18
CA ALA A 136 7.26 -5.68 1.78
C ALA A 136 8.12 -6.96 1.85
N GLU A 137 7.99 -7.72 2.93
CA GLU A 137 8.70 -9.00 3.11
C GLU A 137 8.27 -10.02 2.06
N GLU A 138 6.96 -10.14 1.77
CA GLU A 138 6.45 -11.07 0.79
C GLU A 138 6.90 -10.71 -0.63
N CYS A 139 6.81 -9.42 -1.02
CA CYS A 139 7.33 -8.96 -2.31
C CYS A 139 8.83 -9.23 -2.46
N CYS A 140 9.61 -8.96 -1.40
CA CYS A 140 11.05 -9.21 -1.36
C CYS A 140 11.35 -10.72 -1.48
N ARG A 141 10.64 -11.57 -0.76
CA ARG A 141 10.75 -13.04 -0.82
C ARG A 141 10.49 -13.57 -2.22
N ARG A 142 9.57 -12.94 -2.96
CA ARG A 142 9.24 -13.26 -4.36
C ARG A 142 10.18 -12.61 -5.38
N GLY A 143 11.25 -11.95 -4.93
CA GLY A 143 12.34 -11.45 -5.76
C GLY A 143 12.21 -10.01 -6.25
N ALA A 144 11.24 -9.23 -5.73
CA ALA A 144 11.13 -7.81 -6.05
C ALA A 144 12.23 -6.97 -5.37
N GLU A 145 12.63 -5.89 -6.02
CA GLU A 145 13.37 -4.78 -5.40
C GLU A 145 12.37 -3.88 -4.67
N VAL A 146 12.35 -3.97 -3.33
CA VAL A 146 11.35 -3.27 -2.52
C VAL A 146 11.92 -2.01 -1.90
N THR A 147 11.21 -0.89 -2.10
CA THR A 147 11.41 0.37 -1.35
C THR A 147 10.25 0.56 -0.38
N LEU A 148 10.53 0.53 0.91
CA LEU A 148 9.55 0.68 1.99
C LEU A 148 9.68 2.07 2.62
N VAL A 149 8.69 2.94 2.41
CA VAL A 149 8.58 4.23 3.08
C VAL A 149 7.76 4.03 4.36
N ALA A 150 8.42 4.05 5.50
CA ALA A 150 7.85 3.69 6.79
C ALA A 150 7.68 4.89 7.71
N GLY A 151 6.47 5.11 8.20
CA GLY A 151 6.21 6.01 9.32
C GLY A 151 6.74 5.45 10.65
N PRO A 152 6.58 6.16 11.78
CA PRO A 152 7.16 5.80 13.06
C PRO A 152 6.58 4.48 13.61
N VAL A 153 7.32 3.40 13.43
CA VAL A 153 6.99 2.06 13.94
C VAL A 153 8.25 1.36 14.46
N SER A 154 8.08 0.43 15.39
CA SER A 154 9.17 -0.35 15.96
C SER A 154 9.47 -1.65 15.20
N LEU A 155 8.83 -1.86 14.05
CA LEU A 155 9.05 -3.06 13.25
C LEU A 155 10.40 -2.99 12.53
N SER A 156 11.06 -4.12 12.41
CA SER A 156 12.21 -4.34 11.53
C SER A 156 11.78 -5.02 10.24
N CYS A 157 12.57 -4.90 9.21
CA CYS A 157 12.41 -5.62 7.94
C CYS A 157 13.75 -6.23 7.52
N SER A 158 13.71 -7.07 6.49
CA SER A 158 14.90 -7.66 5.87
C SER A 158 15.87 -6.58 5.38
N GLU A 159 17.17 -6.83 5.50
CA GLU A 159 18.23 -5.95 4.96
C GLU A 159 18.17 -5.80 3.43
N ALA A 160 17.49 -6.72 2.74
CA ALA A 160 17.27 -6.65 1.31
C ALA A 160 16.22 -5.60 0.90
N ILE A 161 15.43 -5.09 1.85
CA ILE A 161 14.43 -4.05 1.62
C ILE A 161 15.07 -2.68 1.84
N HIS A 162 14.97 -1.82 0.84
CA HIS A 162 15.41 -0.43 0.98
C HIS A 162 14.37 0.36 1.80
N ARG A 163 14.63 0.52 3.11
CA ARG A 163 13.76 1.23 4.03
C ARG A 163 14.11 2.71 4.11
N ILE A 164 13.09 3.56 4.05
CA ILE A 164 13.16 5.01 4.24
C ILE A 164 12.23 5.35 5.41
N ASP A 165 12.80 5.76 6.54
CA ASP A 165 12.02 6.19 7.70
C ASP A 165 11.61 7.65 7.56
N VAL A 166 10.34 7.93 7.86
CA VAL A 166 9.72 9.26 7.82
C VAL A 166 8.87 9.49 9.06
N GLU A 167 8.59 10.73 9.42
CA GLU A 167 7.77 11.03 10.60
C GLU A 167 6.43 11.66 10.21
N SER A 168 6.45 12.64 9.32
CA SER A 168 5.27 13.41 8.94
C SER A 168 4.67 12.97 7.59
N CYS A 169 3.44 13.38 7.34
CA CYS A 169 2.77 13.21 6.05
C CYS A 169 3.57 13.84 4.91
N GLU A 170 4.13 15.03 5.14
CA GLU A 170 4.93 15.74 4.15
C GLU A 170 6.20 14.97 3.79
N GLU A 171 6.93 14.46 4.79
CA GLU A 171 8.12 13.62 4.57
C GLU A 171 7.76 12.34 3.82
N MET A 172 6.66 11.69 4.19
CA MET A 172 6.17 10.50 3.49
C MET A 172 5.82 10.80 2.04
N TYR A 173 5.17 11.92 1.79
CA TYR A 173 4.84 12.38 0.45
C TYR A 173 6.09 12.59 -0.41
N GLN A 174 7.10 13.28 0.13
CA GLN A 174 8.34 13.58 -0.58
C GLN A 174 9.12 12.30 -0.89
N ALA A 175 9.31 11.43 0.12
CA ALA A 175 10.01 10.16 -0.03
C ALA A 175 9.30 9.22 -1.02
N ALA A 176 7.98 9.08 -0.89
CA ALA A 176 7.19 8.25 -1.79
C ALA A 176 7.21 8.78 -3.23
N THR A 177 7.07 10.09 -3.43
CA THR A 177 7.12 10.70 -4.77
C THR A 177 8.48 10.49 -5.43
N GLN A 178 9.56 10.65 -4.67
CA GLN A 178 10.91 10.42 -5.17
C GLN A 178 11.15 8.95 -5.54
N ALA A 179 10.76 8.02 -4.68
CA ALA A 179 10.90 6.59 -4.93
C ALA A 179 10.06 6.14 -6.11
N PHE A 180 8.85 6.69 -6.25
CA PHE A 180 7.88 6.32 -7.27
C PHE A 180 8.39 6.51 -8.70
N ALA A 181 9.24 7.51 -8.94
CA ALA A 181 9.74 7.83 -10.28
C ALA A 181 10.46 6.65 -11.00
N SER A 182 10.95 5.66 -10.23
CA SER A 182 11.67 4.49 -10.72
C SER A 182 10.98 3.16 -10.40
N THR A 183 9.69 3.17 -10.11
CA THR A 183 8.91 2.04 -9.58
C THR A 183 7.97 1.47 -10.64
N ASP A 184 7.87 0.15 -10.72
CA ASP A 184 6.91 -0.55 -11.60
C ASP A 184 5.51 -0.59 -10.98
N ALA A 185 5.43 -0.72 -9.65
CA ALA A 185 4.17 -0.73 -8.90
C ALA A 185 4.32 -0.07 -7.53
N ALA A 186 3.22 0.49 -7.01
CA ALA A 186 3.19 1.09 -5.68
C ALA A 186 2.00 0.57 -4.86
N ILE A 187 2.25 0.25 -3.59
CA ILE A 187 1.23 -0.15 -2.61
C ILE A 187 1.17 0.91 -1.52
N LEU A 188 0.05 1.62 -1.44
CA LEU A 188 -0.16 2.69 -0.47
C LEU A 188 -0.93 2.13 0.73
N CYS A 189 -0.20 1.70 1.78
CA CYS A 189 -0.71 1.00 2.95
C CYS A 189 -0.53 1.80 4.26
N ALA A 190 0.01 3.01 4.19
CA ALA A 190 0.21 3.85 5.37
C ALA A 190 -1.09 4.46 5.89
N ALA A 191 -1.20 4.61 7.21
CA ALA A 191 -2.27 5.33 7.88
C ALA A 191 -1.83 6.79 8.12
N VAL A 192 -1.97 7.61 7.10
CA VAL A 192 -1.56 9.02 7.10
C VAL A 192 -2.53 9.85 7.96
N ALA A 193 -2.01 10.82 8.72
CA ALA A 193 -2.85 11.74 9.50
C ALA A 193 -3.66 12.67 8.59
N ASP A 194 -4.97 12.79 8.87
CA ASP A 194 -5.91 13.61 8.09
C ASP A 194 -5.78 15.10 8.39
N PHE A 195 -5.20 15.44 9.55
CA PHE A 195 -5.09 16.80 10.05
C PHE A 195 -3.67 17.11 10.49
N LYS A 196 -3.23 18.34 10.24
CA LYS A 196 -1.98 18.88 10.79
C LYS A 196 -2.23 20.24 11.41
N PRO A 197 -1.49 20.65 12.46
CA PRO A 197 -1.55 22.02 12.97
C PRO A 197 -1.12 23.02 11.91
N SER A 198 -1.75 24.20 11.89
CA SER A 198 -1.32 25.31 11.02
C SER A 198 0.07 25.83 11.42
N GLU A 199 0.38 25.77 12.71
CA GLU A 199 1.67 26.17 13.27
C GLU A 199 2.14 25.14 14.29
N ILE A 200 3.43 24.83 14.30
CA ILE A 200 4.07 23.98 15.28
C ILE A 200 4.68 24.88 16.36
N ALA A 201 4.31 24.65 17.61
CA ALA A 201 4.84 25.44 18.73
C ALA A 201 6.26 24.95 19.12
N ASP A 202 7.20 25.89 19.26
CA ASP A 202 8.59 25.61 19.68
C ASP A 202 8.70 25.13 21.14
N ARG A 203 7.67 25.35 21.93
CA ARG A 203 7.60 24.98 23.35
C ARG A 203 6.30 24.24 23.63
N LYS A 204 6.33 23.37 24.65
CA LYS A 204 5.12 22.72 25.16
C LYS A 204 4.05 23.79 25.47
N ILE A 205 2.92 23.70 24.80
CA ILE A 205 1.77 24.59 25.04
C ILE A 205 1.28 24.36 26.47
N LYS A 206 1.33 25.39 27.30
CA LYS A 206 0.76 25.34 28.65
C LYS A 206 -0.76 25.54 28.58
N ARG A 207 -1.46 24.84 29.48
CA ARG A 207 -2.90 25.10 29.71
C ARG A 207 -3.10 26.44 30.39
#